data_7dbf3a17d79ffcba2750c10a45a48182
#
_entry.id   7dbf3a17d79ffcba2750c10a45a48182
#
_cell.length_a   1.000
_cell.length_b   1.000
_cell.length_c   1.000
_cell.angle_alpha   90.00
_cell.angle_beta   90.00
_cell.angle_gamma   90.00
#
_symmetry.space_group_name_H-M   'P 1'
#
loop_
_entity.id
_entity.type
_entity.pdbx_description
1 polymer ?
#
loop_
_entity_poly.entity_id
_entity_poly.type
_entity_poly.pdbx_seq_one_letter_code
_entity_poly.pdbx_strand_id
1 'polypeptide(L)'
;LNNFVNYMKNNGVNLYAISMANEPDYGHDWTWWTSSEIVTFLKYYAGSINCRLIAPESFSYNKNIMEPILNDSQALANVDIMGTHLYGTQYKNFAWPLFQQKGAGKQLWMTEVYYPNSDANSADRWPEALGVSEHIHNAMINNMQTYVWWYIRRSYSPMKEDGTISKRGYCMAQYSKFIRRGYRRVAATANPNNGVYVSAYTGDGKAVIVAINKGSSSISQKFTVNGQS
;
A
#
# COMPACT_ATOMS: atom_id res chain seq x y z
N LEU A 1 -12.84 -1.40 -19.55
CA LEU A 1 -11.43 -1.21 -19.16
C LEU A 1 -10.54 -0.89 -20.36
N ASN A 2 -10.53 -1.71 -21.43
CA ASN A 2 -9.67 -1.49 -22.61
C ASN A 2 -9.87 -0.14 -23.30
N ASN A 3 -11.12 0.34 -23.39
CA ASN A 3 -11.40 1.67 -23.97
C ASN A 3 -10.67 2.78 -23.18
N PHE A 4 -10.65 2.69 -21.86
CA PHE A 4 -9.92 3.65 -21.02
C PHE A 4 -8.40 3.51 -21.17
N VAL A 5 -7.88 2.27 -21.21
CA VAL A 5 -6.45 2.02 -21.45
C VAL A 5 -6.02 2.64 -22.80
N ASN A 6 -6.80 2.42 -23.86
CA ASN A 6 -6.54 2.97 -25.18
C ASN A 6 -6.64 4.51 -25.20
N TYR A 7 -7.66 5.06 -24.53
CA TYR A 7 -7.83 6.52 -24.40
C TYR A 7 -6.59 7.14 -23.73
N MET A 8 -6.14 6.60 -22.61
CA MET A 8 -4.96 7.11 -21.91
C MET A 8 -3.71 7.01 -22.79
N LYS A 9 -3.49 5.88 -23.45
CA LYS A 9 -2.38 5.68 -24.37
C LYS A 9 -2.39 6.69 -25.54
N ASN A 10 -3.55 6.93 -26.12
CA ASN A 10 -3.72 7.89 -27.23
C ASN A 10 -3.47 9.33 -26.77
N ASN A 11 -3.59 9.62 -25.49
CA ASN A 11 -3.25 10.91 -24.87
C ASN A 11 -1.84 10.94 -24.24
N GLY A 12 -0.95 10.02 -24.62
CA GLY A 12 0.45 10.01 -24.21
C GLY A 12 0.71 9.40 -22.83
N VAL A 13 -0.28 8.78 -22.19
CA VAL A 13 -0.16 8.18 -20.86
C VAL A 13 -0.20 6.64 -20.95
N ASN A 14 0.93 6.00 -20.72
CA ASN A 14 0.98 4.55 -20.64
C ASN A 14 0.67 4.12 -19.21
N LEU A 15 -0.51 3.56 -18.97
CA LEU A 15 -0.90 3.05 -17.67
C LEU A 15 0.00 1.87 -17.25
N TYR A 16 0.45 1.86 -16.01
CA TYR A 16 1.17 0.73 -15.44
C TYR A 16 0.24 -0.44 -15.12
N ALA A 17 -0.92 -0.12 -14.56
CA ALA A 17 -1.97 -1.07 -14.22
C ALA A 17 -3.34 -0.37 -14.21
N ILE A 18 -4.40 -1.15 -14.27
CA ILE A 18 -5.79 -0.71 -14.12
C ILE A 18 -6.50 -1.61 -13.11
N SER A 19 -7.35 -1.03 -12.29
CA SER A 19 -8.16 -1.78 -11.33
C SER A 19 -9.49 -2.22 -11.95
N MET A 20 -9.97 -3.39 -11.53
CA MET A 20 -11.26 -3.92 -12.02
C MET A 20 -12.46 -3.26 -11.33
N ALA A 21 -12.34 -2.89 -10.07
CA ALA A 21 -13.40 -2.34 -9.24
C ALA A 21 -12.80 -1.52 -8.08
N ASN A 22 -13.63 -0.77 -7.36
CA ASN A 22 -13.29 -0.12 -6.12
C ASN A 22 -14.16 -0.69 -5.00
N GLU A 23 -13.55 -1.19 -3.93
CA GLU A 23 -14.22 -1.67 -2.72
C GLU A 23 -15.44 -2.57 -3.01
N PRO A 24 -15.29 -3.66 -3.75
CA PRO A 24 -16.41 -4.50 -4.15
C PRO A 24 -17.10 -5.21 -2.97
N ASP A 25 -16.51 -5.14 -1.79
CA ASP A 25 -17.00 -5.72 -0.54
C ASP A 25 -17.47 -4.67 0.48
N TYR A 26 -17.60 -3.39 0.07
CA TYR A 26 -18.09 -2.32 0.93
C TYR A 26 -19.50 -1.89 0.56
N GLY A 27 -20.52 -2.39 1.28
CA GLY A 27 -21.90 -2.03 1.05
C GLY A 27 -22.39 -2.29 -0.38
N HIS A 28 -23.49 -1.68 -0.76
CA HIS A 28 -24.08 -1.81 -2.11
C HIS A 28 -24.21 -0.46 -2.84
N ASP A 29 -23.50 0.55 -2.35
CA ASP A 29 -23.69 1.93 -2.80
C ASP A 29 -23.04 2.19 -4.16
N TRP A 30 -22.02 1.37 -4.54
CA TRP A 30 -21.38 1.44 -5.86
C TRP A 30 -21.24 0.07 -6.51
N THR A 31 -20.11 -0.56 -6.51
CA THR A 31 -19.91 -1.82 -7.24
C THR A 31 -19.76 -2.99 -6.28
N TRP A 32 -20.84 -3.71 -6.04
CA TRP A 32 -20.80 -4.92 -5.24
C TRP A 32 -20.44 -6.15 -6.08
N TRP A 33 -19.45 -6.91 -5.63
CA TRP A 33 -19.05 -8.17 -6.22
C TRP A 33 -18.84 -9.22 -5.12
N THR A 34 -19.36 -10.40 -5.34
CA THR A 34 -19.00 -11.56 -4.53
C THR A 34 -17.62 -12.08 -4.93
N SER A 35 -16.98 -12.84 -4.04
CA SER A 35 -15.70 -13.50 -4.37
C SER A 35 -15.82 -14.43 -5.58
N SER A 36 -16.95 -15.10 -5.75
CA SER A 36 -17.24 -15.99 -6.88
C SER A 36 -17.32 -15.22 -8.22
N GLU A 37 -17.95 -14.05 -8.22
CA GLU A 37 -18.02 -13.18 -9.42
C GLU A 37 -16.65 -12.65 -9.78
N ILE A 38 -15.85 -12.23 -8.80
CA ILE A 38 -14.46 -11.80 -9.03
C ILE A 38 -13.63 -12.93 -9.64
N VAL A 39 -13.67 -14.12 -9.08
CA VAL A 39 -12.96 -15.29 -9.62
C VAL A 39 -13.44 -15.61 -11.04
N THR A 40 -14.75 -15.56 -11.29
CA THR A 40 -15.33 -15.80 -12.62
C THR A 40 -14.83 -14.75 -13.63
N PHE A 41 -14.84 -13.47 -13.26
CA PHE A 41 -14.33 -12.39 -14.10
C PHE A 41 -12.85 -12.61 -14.42
N LEU A 42 -12.03 -12.90 -13.42
CA LEU A 42 -10.60 -13.12 -13.61
C LEU A 42 -10.32 -14.32 -14.50
N LYS A 43 -11.08 -15.40 -14.39
CA LYS A 43 -10.89 -16.60 -15.22
C LYS A 43 -11.23 -16.40 -16.68
N TYR A 44 -12.36 -15.78 -16.95
CA TYR A 44 -12.95 -15.84 -18.28
C TYR A 44 -12.88 -14.53 -19.06
N TYR A 45 -12.67 -13.39 -18.40
CA TYR A 45 -12.73 -12.08 -19.03
C TYR A 45 -11.44 -11.25 -18.88
N ALA A 46 -10.71 -11.42 -17.80
CA ALA A 46 -9.56 -10.58 -17.49
C ALA A 46 -8.39 -10.76 -18.46
N GLY A 47 -8.22 -11.95 -19.04
CA GLY A 47 -7.17 -12.20 -20.04
C GLY A 47 -7.25 -11.36 -21.31
N SER A 48 -8.40 -10.71 -21.57
CA SER A 48 -8.59 -9.78 -22.69
C SER A 48 -8.19 -8.33 -22.38
N ILE A 49 -7.77 -8.02 -21.14
CA ILE A 49 -7.42 -6.67 -20.73
C ILE A 49 -5.98 -6.37 -21.15
N ASN A 50 -5.79 -5.30 -21.93
CA ASN A 50 -4.50 -4.90 -22.49
C ASN A 50 -3.67 -4.04 -21.53
N CYS A 51 -3.73 -4.35 -20.23
CA CYS A 51 -2.99 -3.68 -19.16
C CYS A 51 -2.84 -4.65 -17.98
N ARG A 52 -1.84 -4.44 -17.13
CA ARG A 52 -1.77 -5.18 -15.86
C ARG A 52 -3.03 -4.92 -15.06
N LEU A 53 -3.52 -5.96 -14.40
CA LEU A 53 -4.76 -5.90 -13.67
C LEU A 53 -4.53 -5.90 -12.15
N ILE A 54 -5.18 -4.95 -11.48
CA ILE A 54 -5.30 -4.90 -10.03
C ILE A 54 -6.67 -5.49 -9.65
N ALA A 55 -6.68 -6.40 -8.68
CA ALA A 55 -7.89 -6.99 -8.12
C ALA A 55 -7.64 -7.40 -6.65
N PRO A 56 -8.69 -7.48 -5.80
CA PRO A 56 -10.05 -7.00 -6.04
C PRO A 56 -10.29 -5.57 -5.53
N GLU A 57 -9.33 -4.90 -4.86
CA GLU A 57 -9.47 -3.60 -4.18
C GLU A 57 -10.41 -3.66 -2.97
N SER A 58 -10.24 -4.66 -2.12
CA SER A 58 -11.03 -4.83 -0.89
C SER A 58 -10.94 -3.61 0.02
N PHE A 59 -12.07 -3.16 0.59
CA PHE A 59 -12.16 -2.01 1.49
C PHE A 59 -11.25 -2.10 2.73
N SER A 60 -11.21 -3.26 3.38
CA SER A 60 -10.54 -3.42 4.69
C SER A 60 -9.61 -4.64 4.72
N TYR A 61 -8.94 -4.95 3.62
CA TYR A 61 -8.05 -6.10 3.51
C TYR A 61 -8.75 -7.42 3.86
N ASN A 62 -9.98 -7.57 3.39
CA ASN A 62 -10.79 -8.75 3.66
C ASN A 62 -10.27 -9.97 2.89
N LYS A 63 -9.65 -10.90 3.62
CA LYS A 63 -9.07 -12.12 3.04
C LYS A 63 -10.14 -13.01 2.39
N ASN A 64 -11.38 -13.00 2.89
CA ASN A 64 -12.45 -13.85 2.37
C ASN A 64 -12.81 -13.53 0.90
N ILE A 65 -12.65 -12.27 0.47
CA ILE A 65 -12.86 -11.92 -0.94
C ILE A 65 -11.59 -12.10 -1.79
N MET A 66 -10.42 -12.08 -1.18
CA MET A 66 -9.12 -12.11 -1.85
C MET A 66 -8.54 -13.52 -2.00
N GLU A 67 -8.68 -14.36 -0.99
CA GLU A 67 -8.08 -15.70 -0.98
C GLU A 67 -8.64 -16.67 -2.03
N PRO A 68 -9.92 -16.60 -2.43
CA PRO A 68 -10.42 -17.39 -3.55
C PRO A 68 -9.64 -17.15 -4.86
N ILE A 69 -9.10 -15.94 -5.08
CA ILE A 69 -8.24 -15.64 -6.24
C ILE A 69 -6.94 -16.44 -6.15
N LEU A 70 -6.30 -16.48 -4.97
CA LEU A 70 -5.06 -17.23 -4.75
C LEU A 70 -5.26 -18.76 -4.83
N ASN A 71 -6.48 -19.21 -4.58
CA ASN A 71 -6.84 -20.63 -4.59
C ASN A 71 -7.29 -21.15 -5.96
N ASP A 72 -7.50 -20.27 -6.94
CA ASP A 72 -7.86 -20.63 -8.32
C ASP A 72 -6.71 -20.26 -9.27
N SER A 73 -6.06 -21.25 -9.84
CA SER A 73 -4.87 -21.03 -10.68
C SER A 73 -5.15 -20.21 -11.95
N GLN A 74 -6.35 -20.32 -12.53
CA GLN A 74 -6.73 -19.56 -13.72
C GLN A 74 -7.00 -18.09 -13.38
N ALA A 75 -7.71 -17.83 -12.27
CA ALA A 75 -7.92 -16.48 -11.77
C ALA A 75 -6.60 -15.81 -11.41
N LEU A 76 -5.74 -16.52 -10.66
CA LEU A 76 -4.42 -16.02 -10.27
C LEU A 76 -3.52 -15.72 -11.47
N ALA A 77 -3.61 -16.52 -12.55
CA ALA A 77 -2.84 -16.27 -13.77
C ALA A 77 -3.15 -14.89 -14.39
N ASN A 78 -4.41 -14.44 -14.31
CA ASN A 78 -4.91 -13.21 -14.95
C ASN A 78 -4.92 -11.96 -14.03
N VAL A 79 -4.40 -12.05 -12.81
CA VAL A 79 -4.19 -10.89 -11.94
C VAL A 79 -2.69 -10.65 -11.78
N ASP A 80 -2.26 -9.40 -11.86
CA ASP A 80 -0.85 -9.01 -11.68
C ASP A 80 -0.59 -8.47 -10.28
N ILE A 81 -1.58 -7.78 -9.73
CA ILE A 81 -1.46 -7.04 -8.48
C ILE A 81 -2.67 -7.34 -7.60
N MET A 82 -2.43 -7.84 -6.42
CA MET A 82 -3.45 -7.93 -5.37
C MET A 82 -3.57 -6.56 -4.73
N GLY A 83 -4.64 -5.83 -5.07
CA GLY A 83 -4.95 -4.51 -4.55
C GLY A 83 -5.86 -4.59 -3.33
N THR A 84 -5.60 -3.74 -2.35
CA THR A 84 -6.44 -3.64 -1.15
C THR A 84 -6.34 -2.28 -0.49
N HIS A 85 -7.38 -1.89 0.24
CA HIS A 85 -7.38 -0.78 1.17
C HIS A 85 -7.14 -1.29 2.60
N LEU A 86 -6.83 -0.40 3.53
CA LEU A 86 -6.54 -0.77 4.93
C LEU A 86 -7.47 -0.08 5.94
N TYR A 87 -8.64 0.39 5.51
CA TYR A 87 -9.59 1.04 6.41
C TYR A 87 -10.01 0.11 7.55
N GLY A 88 -9.83 0.57 8.81
CA GLY A 88 -10.14 -0.22 9.99
C GLY A 88 -9.29 -1.47 10.24
N THR A 89 -8.31 -1.75 9.39
CA THR A 89 -7.47 -2.95 9.50
C THR A 89 -6.42 -2.78 10.60
N GLN A 90 -6.38 -3.70 11.54
CA GLN A 90 -5.39 -3.70 12.63
C GLN A 90 -4.04 -4.25 12.15
N TYR A 91 -2.93 -3.76 12.68
CA TYR A 91 -1.56 -4.17 12.29
C TYR A 91 -1.31 -5.68 12.34
N LYS A 92 -1.87 -6.38 13.33
CA LYS A 92 -1.78 -7.85 13.45
C LYS A 92 -2.35 -8.60 12.23
N ASN A 93 -3.22 -7.95 11.45
CA ASN A 93 -3.87 -8.51 10.27
C ASN A 93 -3.18 -8.11 8.94
N PHE A 94 -2.06 -7.36 8.98
CA PHE A 94 -1.33 -6.97 7.77
C PHE A 94 -0.55 -8.13 7.16
N ALA A 95 -0.09 -9.07 7.97
CA ALA A 95 0.55 -10.28 7.46
C ALA A 95 -0.43 -11.12 6.62
N TRP A 96 0.06 -11.63 5.49
CA TRP A 96 -0.71 -12.51 4.62
C TRP A 96 0.10 -13.73 4.19
N PRO A 97 0.18 -14.76 5.05
CA PRO A 97 0.98 -15.97 4.77
C PRO A 97 0.57 -16.69 3.48
N LEU A 98 -0.74 -16.76 3.19
CA LEU A 98 -1.24 -17.41 1.97
C LEU A 98 -0.74 -16.69 0.70
N PHE A 99 -0.70 -15.36 0.71
CA PHE A 99 -0.13 -14.62 -0.41
C PHE A 99 1.39 -14.90 -0.58
N GLN A 100 2.12 -14.98 0.52
CA GLN A 100 3.55 -15.36 0.45
C GLN A 100 3.75 -16.75 -0.13
N GLN A 101 2.84 -17.67 0.17
CA GLN A 101 2.91 -19.04 -0.31
C GLN A 101 2.50 -19.17 -1.79
N LYS A 102 1.43 -18.51 -2.21
CA LYS A 102 0.78 -18.73 -3.52
C LYS A 102 0.96 -17.57 -4.50
N GLY A 103 1.23 -16.37 -4.03
CA GLY A 103 1.31 -15.15 -4.83
C GLY A 103 2.67 -14.93 -5.52
N ALA A 104 3.47 -15.98 -5.75
CA ALA A 104 4.78 -15.83 -6.39
C ALA A 104 4.67 -15.12 -7.75
N GLY A 105 5.50 -14.09 -7.98
CA GLY A 105 5.47 -13.25 -9.17
C GLY A 105 4.37 -12.18 -9.21
N LYS A 106 3.47 -12.16 -8.23
CA LYS A 106 2.44 -11.13 -8.08
C LYS A 106 2.89 -10.04 -7.11
N GLN A 107 2.26 -8.88 -7.22
CA GLN A 107 2.50 -7.75 -6.31
C GLN A 107 1.34 -7.62 -5.32
N LEU A 108 1.63 -7.09 -4.13
CA LEU A 108 0.63 -6.72 -3.13
C LEU A 108 0.69 -5.22 -2.92
N TRP A 109 -0.38 -4.52 -3.25
CA TRP A 109 -0.47 -3.06 -3.14
C TRP A 109 -1.53 -2.63 -2.15
N MET A 110 -1.16 -1.73 -1.26
CA MET A 110 -2.11 -0.94 -0.50
C MET A 110 -2.48 0.28 -1.34
N THR A 111 -3.65 0.23 -1.95
CA THR A 111 -4.05 1.14 -3.03
C THR A 111 -4.88 2.32 -2.55
N GLU A 112 -5.38 2.29 -1.30
CA GLU A 112 -6.08 3.43 -0.71
C GLU A 112 -6.15 3.34 0.81
N VAL A 113 -5.89 4.44 1.49
CA VAL A 113 -6.23 4.68 2.89
C VAL A 113 -6.00 6.13 3.29
N TYR A 114 -6.75 6.65 4.24
CA TYR A 114 -6.33 7.73 5.15
C TYR A 114 -6.14 7.16 6.56
N TYR A 115 -5.21 7.72 7.32
CA TYR A 115 -4.88 7.21 8.65
C TYR A 115 -4.37 8.33 9.58
N PRO A 116 -4.72 8.37 10.85
CA PRO A 116 -5.64 7.46 11.55
C PRO A 116 -7.11 7.81 11.35
N ASN A 117 -7.42 9.02 10.90
CA ASN A 117 -8.77 9.56 10.75
C ASN A 117 -8.82 10.63 9.65
N SER A 118 -10.03 11.05 9.30
CA SER A 118 -10.33 12.14 8.36
C SER A 118 -10.89 13.40 9.04
N ASP A 119 -10.63 13.56 10.32
CA ASP A 119 -11.12 14.74 11.07
C ASP A 119 -10.61 16.04 10.45
N ALA A 120 -11.44 17.06 10.47
CA ALA A 120 -11.09 18.37 9.97
C ALA A 120 -9.80 18.90 10.65
N ASN A 121 -8.88 19.42 9.84
CA ASN A 121 -7.61 19.99 10.29
C ASN A 121 -6.70 19.04 11.09
N SER A 122 -6.87 17.71 10.91
CA SER A 122 -6.06 16.71 11.62
C SER A 122 -4.67 16.49 11.02
N ALA A 123 -4.41 17.01 9.82
CA ALA A 123 -3.17 16.77 9.08
C ALA A 123 -1.90 17.18 9.83
N ASP A 124 -1.97 18.22 10.64
CA ASP A 124 -0.85 18.77 11.42
C ASP A 124 -0.89 18.38 12.91
N ARG A 125 -1.85 17.57 13.34
CA ARG A 125 -1.89 17.11 14.74
C ARG A 125 -0.76 16.13 15.03
N TRP A 126 -0.07 16.41 16.13
CA TRP A 126 0.99 15.57 16.64
C TRP A 126 0.57 14.97 17.99
N PRO A 127 0.72 13.67 18.27
CA PRO A 127 1.54 12.69 17.53
C PRO A 127 0.83 11.89 16.42
N GLU A 128 -0.40 12.21 16.05
CA GLU A 128 -1.16 11.43 15.04
C GLU A 128 -0.40 11.32 13.70
N ALA A 129 0.32 12.37 13.29
CA ALA A 129 1.11 12.35 12.07
C ALA A 129 2.21 11.26 12.10
N LEU A 130 2.81 10.96 13.27
CA LEU A 130 3.73 9.82 13.42
C LEU A 130 3.02 8.49 13.21
N GLY A 131 1.74 8.40 13.50
CA GLY A 131 0.92 7.22 13.19
C GLY A 131 0.93 6.87 11.71
N VAL A 132 0.99 7.88 10.82
CA VAL A 132 1.13 7.65 9.36
C VAL A 132 2.44 6.93 9.06
N SER A 133 3.56 7.38 9.62
CA SER A 133 4.85 6.71 9.42
C SER A 133 4.84 5.26 9.92
N GLU A 134 4.25 5.01 11.09
CA GLU A 134 4.10 3.66 11.65
C GLU A 134 3.19 2.79 10.77
N HIS A 135 2.11 3.35 10.25
CA HIS A 135 1.19 2.63 9.37
C HIS A 135 1.88 2.22 8.06
N ILE A 136 2.64 3.13 7.45
CA ILE A 136 3.47 2.83 6.28
C ILE A 136 4.52 1.77 6.63
N HIS A 137 5.21 1.91 7.77
CA HIS A 137 6.18 0.92 8.24
C HIS A 137 5.57 -0.48 8.30
N ASN A 138 4.41 -0.61 8.96
CA ASN A 138 3.73 -1.90 9.09
C ASN A 138 3.30 -2.47 7.73
N ALA A 139 2.83 -1.63 6.80
CA ALA A 139 2.52 -2.07 5.43
C ALA A 139 3.78 -2.61 4.72
N MET A 140 4.88 -1.86 4.78
CA MET A 140 6.13 -2.24 4.11
C MET A 140 6.74 -3.53 4.67
N ILE A 141 6.81 -3.70 6.00
CA ILE A 141 7.37 -4.92 6.60
C ILE A 141 6.52 -6.16 6.35
N ASN A 142 5.23 -5.97 6.03
CA ASN A 142 4.30 -7.02 5.60
C ASN A 142 4.22 -7.18 4.07
N ASN A 143 5.26 -6.69 3.34
CA ASN A 143 5.45 -6.87 1.90
C ASN A 143 4.44 -6.16 1.00
N MET A 144 3.73 -5.16 1.49
CA MET A 144 3.00 -4.25 0.62
C MET A 144 4.00 -3.35 -0.11
N GLN A 145 3.94 -3.35 -1.45
CA GLN A 145 4.93 -2.69 -2.30
C GLN A 145 4.56 -1.26 -2.66
N THR A 146 3.35 -0.84 -2.32
CA THR A 146 2.83 0.49 -2.60
C THR A 146 1.96 0.94 -1.42
N TYR A 147 1.96 2.24 -1.17
CA TYR A 147 1.11 2.87 -0.17
C TYR A 147 0.51 4.14 -0.76
N VAL A 148 -0.79 4.14 -1.05
CA VAL A 148 -1.50 5.24 -1.70
C VAL A 148 -2.45 5.89 -0.71
N TRP A 149 -2.36 7.21 -0.61
CA TRP A 149 -3.17 8.01 0.31
C TRP A 149 -4.44 8.52 -0.35
N TRP A 150 -5.53 8.57 0.39
CA TRP A 150 -6.82 9.16 0.02
C TRP A 150 -7.14 10.40 0.87
N TYR A 151 -7.30 11.59 0.36
CA TYR A 151 -6.88 12.21 -0.89
C TYR A 151 -5.50 12.85 -0.76
N ILE A 152 -4.89 13.30 -1.87
CA ILE A 152 -3.63 14.05 -1.77
C ILE A 152 -3.83 15.41 -1.10
N ARG A 153 -4.96 16.08 -1.33
CA ARG A 153 -5.29 17.42 -0.80
C ARG A 153 -6.62 17.43 -0.07
N ARG A 154 -6.57 17.59 1.23
CA ARG A 154 -7.69 17.76 2.19
C ARG A 154 -7.10 18.28 3.49
N SER A 155 -7.97 18.75 4.42
CA SER A 155 -7.57 19.21 5.75
C SER A 155 -6.93 18.13 6.64
N TYR A 156 -7.05 16.87 6.27
CA TYR A 156 -6.43 15.70 6.93
C TYR A 156 -5.34 15.01 6.09
N SER A 157 -4.96 15.57 4.95
CA SER A 157 -4.16 14.91 3.91
C SER A 157 -2.68 15.31 3.92
N PRO A 158 -1.83 14.67 3.11
CA PRO A 158 -0.43 15.06 2.94
C PRO A 158 -0.25 16.52 2.49
N MET A 159 -1.18 17.04 1.71
CA MET A 159 -1.27 18.45 1.32
C MET A 159 -2.56 19.05 1.90
N LYS A 160 -2.45 20.20 2.55
CA LYS A 160 -3.60 20.93 3.10
C LYS A 160 -4.34 21.70 1.99
N GLU A 161 -5.52 22.26 2.34
CA GLU A 161 -6.36 22.97 1.39
C GLU A 161 -5.68 24.23 0.81
N ASP A 162 -4.77 24.85 1.56
CA ASP A 162 -3.96 25.98 1.12
C ASP A 162 -2.77 25.60 0.22
N GLY A 163 -2.58 24.31 -0.07
CA GLY A 163 -1.49 23.78 -0.87
C GLY A 163 -0.19 23.51 -0.11
N THR A 164 -0.12 23.83 1.19
CA THR A 164 1.07 23.55 1.99
C THR A 164 1.16 22.08 2.41
N ILE A 165 2.39 21.58 2.58
CA ILE A 165 2.62 20.20 3.04
C ILE A 165 2.34 20.10 4.54
N SER A 166 1.54 19.11 4.90
CA SER A 166 1.21 18.83 6.30
C SER A 166 2.27 17.97 6.99
N LYS A 167 2.18 17.82 8.32
CA LYS A 167 3.01 16.87 9.07
C LYS A 167 2.81 15.44 8.58
N ARG A 168 1.59 15.02 8.22
CA ARG A 168 1.33 13.71 7.60
C ARG A 168 2.07 13.59 6.25
N GLY A 169 2.09 14.66 5.47
CA GLY A 169 2.85 14.71 4.22
C GLY A 169 4.36 14.56 4.42
N TYR A 170 4.92 15.24 5.41
CA TYR A 170 6.34 15.07 5.74
C TYR A 170 6.66 13.66 6.25
N CYS A 171 5.79 13.05 7.04
CA CYS A 171 5.94 11.65 7.45
C CYS A 171 5.95 10.70 6.26
N MET A 172 5.04 10.88 5.31
CA MET A 172 5.00 10.10 4.07
C MET A 172 6.24 10.34 3.20
N ALA A 173 6.74 11.58 3.16
CA ALA A 173 7.92 11.95 2.38
C ALA A 173 9.21 11.25 2.85
N GLN A 174 9.31 10.84 4.13
CA GLN A 174 10.45 10.05 4.61
C GLN A 174 10.57 8.71 3.87
N TYR A 175 9.49 8.19 3.34
CA TYR A 175 9.49 7.02 2.47
C TYR A 175 9.58 7.42 1.00
N SER A 176 8.63 8.20 0.49
CA SER A 176 8.44 8.43 -0.94
C SER A 176 9.58 9.19 -1.61
N LYS A 177 10.28 10.06 -0.88
CA LYS A 177 11.43 10.81 -1.38
C LYS A 177 12.68 9.95 -1.55
N PHE A 178 12.91 9.03 -0.63
CA PHE A 178 14.18 8.30 -0.54
C PHE A 178 14.10 6.88 -1.09
N ILE A 179 12.95 6.21 -0.95
CA ILE A 179 12.73 4.86 -1.46
C ILE A 179 12.07 5.00 -2.83
N ARG A 180 12.85 4.76 -3.87
CA ARG A 180 12.41 4.96 -5.25
C ARG A 180 11.98 3.64 -5.88
N ARG A 181 11.25 3.73 -6.99
CA ARG A 181 10.85 2.57 -7.77
C ARG A 181 12.06 1.68 -8.08
N GLY A 182 11.92 0.38 -7.84
CA GLY A 182 13.01 -0.58 -8.02
C GLY A 182 13.81 -0.88 -6.76
N TYR A 183 13.68 -0.06 -5.72
CA TYR A 183 14.32 -0.38 -4.43
C TYR A 183 13.68 -1.62 -3.80
N ARG A 184 14.51 -2.39 -3.11
CA ARG A 184 14.08 -3.61 -2.42
C ARG A 184 14.23 -3.44 -0.92
N ARG A 185 13.19 -3.81 -0.18
CA ARG A 185 13.28 -3.91 1.27
C ARG A 185 14.25 -5.04 1.63
N VAL A 186 15.14 -4.78 2.58
CA VAL A 186 16.08 -5.75 3.13
C VAL A 186 15.76 -6.03 4.59
N ALA A 187 16.27 -7.14 5.12
CA ALA A 187 16.09 -7.49 6.52
C ALA A 187 16.67 -6.40 7.44
N ALA A 188 15.90 -6.03 8.44
CA ALA A 188 16.29 -5.10 9.49
C ALA A 188 15.58 -5.47 10.79
N THR A 189 16.13 -5.07 11.95
CA THR A 189 15.44 -5.20 13.22
C THR A 189 14.30 -4.17 13.24
N ALA A 190 13.06 -4.64 13.01
CA ALA A 190 11.90 -3.77 12.82
C ALA A 190 11.55 -2.90 14.04
N ASN A 191 11.77 -3.44 15.25
CA ASN A 191 11.51 -2.75 16.52
C ASN A 191 12.73 -2.90 17.44
N PRO A 192 13.80 -2.09 17.24
CA PRO A 192 15.02 -2.20 18.06
C PRO A 192 14.81 -1.73 19.50
N ASN A 193 13.87 -0.85 19.75
CA ASN A 193 13.48 -0.34 21.06
C ASN A 193 11.96 -0.11 21.12
N ASN A 194 11.41 0.00 22.32
CA ASN A 194 10.00 0.32 22.50
C ASN A 194 9.66 1.67 21.84
N GLY A 195 8.64 1.69 20.99
CA GLY A 195 8.22 2.88 20.26
C GLY A 195 9.15 3.28 19.09
N VAL A 196 10.18 2.47 18.79
CA VAL A 196 11.09 2.71 17.66
C VAL A 196 10.82 1.68 16.56
N TYR A 197 10.65 2.18 15.34
CA TYR A 197 10.37 1.35 14.17
C TYR A 197 11.43 1.61 13.10
N VAL A 198 11.98 0.56 12.53
CA VAL A 198 13.05 0.67 11.53
C VAL A 198 12.76 -0.24 10.35
N SER A 199 12.90 0.30 9.14
CA SER A 199 12.90 -0.48 7.91
C SER A 199 14.06 -0.03 7.01
N ALA A 200 14.61 -0.97 6.24
CA ALA A 200 15.76 -0.71 5.38
C ALA A 200 15.50 -1.18 3.95
N TYR A 201 16.09 -0.45 3.01
CA TYR A 201 15.90 -0.64 1.58
C TYR A 201 17.21 -0.45 0.84
N THR A 202 17.38 -1.14 -0.28
CA THR A 202 18.55 -0.97 -1.16
C THR A 202 18.11 -0.80 -2.61
N GLY A 203 18.83 0.05 -3.33
CA GLY A 203 18.62 0.30 -4.76
C GLY A 203 19.61 1.35 -5.24
N ASP A 204 19.95 1.34 -6.51
CA ASP A 204 20.85 2.31 -7.15
C ASP A 204 22.20 2.47 -6.42
N GLY A 205 22.76 1.36 -5.89
CA GLY A 205 24.00 1.38 -5.11
C GLY A 205 23.91 2.06 -3.74
N LYS A 206 22.70 2.31 -3.24
CA LYS A 206 22.43 3.02 -1.97
C LYS A 206 21.69 2.15 -0.99
N ALA A 207 21.89 2.42 0.30
CA ALA A 207 21.04 1.93 1.38
C ALA A 207 20.23 3.11 1.94
N VAL A 208 18.95 2.87 2.19
CA VAL A 208 18.04 3.82 2.83
C VAL A 208 17.51 3.18 4.09
N ILE A 209 17.66 3.86 5.22
CA ILE A 209 17.10 3.44 6.51
C ILE A 209 16.04 4.48 6.89
N VAL A 210 14.83 4.03 7.13
CA VAL A 210 13.77 4.86 7.72
C VAL A 210 13.60 4.45 9.17
N ALA A 211 13.83 5.40 10.08
CA ALA A 211 13.69 5.20 11.52
C ALA A 211 12.61 6.16 12.06
N ILE A 212 11.72 5.63 12.87
CA ILE A 212 10.62 6.36 13.49
C ILE A 212 10.77 6.23 15.00
N ASN A 213 10.79 7.35 15.72
CA ASN A 213 10.70 7.39 17.17
C ASN A 213 9.31 7.94 17.56
N LYS A 214 8.43 7.09 18.06
CA LYS A 214 7.12 7.47 18.61
C LYS A 214 7.16 7.72 20.13
N GLY A 215 8.30 7.51 20.74
CA GLY A 215 8.49 7.82 22.17
C GLY A 215 8.49 9.34 22.44
N SER A 216 8.32 9.70 23.70
CA SER A 216 8.37 11.08 24.18
C SER A 216 9.78 11.62 24.40
N SER A 217 10.78 10.75 24.37
CA SER A 217 12.18 11.09 24.66
C SER A 217 13.08 10.85 23.46
N SER A 218 14.13 11.62 23.32
CA SER A 218 15.21 11.36 22.36
C SER A 218 15.91 10.05 22.71
N ILE A 219 16.27 9.29 21.69
CA ILE A 219 17.03 8.05 21.81
C ILE A 219 18.23 8.07 20.88
N SER A 220 19.31 7.42 21.30
CA SER A 220 20.45 7.13 20.43
C SER A 220 20.28 5.71 19.86
N GLN A 221 20.22 5.58 18.56
CA GLN A 221 20.04 4.31 17.85
C GLN A 221 21.24 4.07 16.93
N LYS A 222 22.01 3.03 17.22
CA LYS A 222 23.08 2.60 16.33
C LYS A 222 22.52 1.73 15.19
N PHE A 223 23.00 1.99 13.98
CA PHE A 223 22.73 1.17 12.80
C PHE A 223 24.03 0.51 12.33
N THR A 224 23.96 -0.76 12.00
CA THR A 224 25.07 -1.51 11.42
C THR A 224 24.67 -2.02 10.05
N VAL A 225 25.45 -1.69 9.04
CA VAL A 225 25.24 -2.12 7.65
C VAL A 225 26.45 -2.95 7.22
N ASN A 226 26.23 -4.21 6.83
CA ASN A 226 27.30 -5.14 6.43
C ASN A 226 28.42 -5.28 7.48
N GLY A 227 28.07 -5.26 8.76
CA GLY A 227 29.04 -5.36 9.87
C GLY A 227 29.77 -4.04 10.17
N GLN A 228 29.53 -2.96 9.42
CA GLN A 228 30.05 -1.62 9.69
C GLN A 228 29.00 -0.76 10.39
N SER A 229 29.42 0.07 11.33
CA SER A 229 28.51 0.89 12.18
C SER A 229 28.99 2.34 12.24
#